data_87bd0afa16b2f1998ddf50718d5e507f
#
_entry.id   87bd0afa16b2f1998ddf50718d5e507f
#
_cell.length_a   1.000
_cell.length_b   1.000
_cell.length_c   1.000
_cell.angle_alpha   90.00
_cell.angle_beta   90.00
_cell.angle_gamma   90.00
#
_symmetry.space_group_name_H-M   'P 1'
#
loop_
_entity.id
_entity.type
_entity.pdbx_description
1 polymer ?
#
loop_
_entity_poly.entity_id
_entity_poly.type
_entity_poly.pdbx_seq_one_letter_code
_entity_poly.pdbx_strand_id
1 'polypeptide(L)'
;MRTIRFLLGLLILVAPAALFGQIGVRIAIGPPMLPFYDQPICPGDGYLWTPGYWAYDDSISDYYWVPGTWVLAPEEGYLWTPGYWGWGDGGYFFNDGYWGPEVGFYGGINYGFGYFGVGYGGGRWNNGHFFYNRSVNNLDTTNIHNVYSATVENSTNGNRVSYNGGAGGLQARPNSEEEAAAQQRHIPAVASQTEHAQAARANPAQRAGMNHGQPAIAATSKPGDFSGHGAVGAREAVEPSGAGGTATQHRAAVHPNDLPPIVRPAPVNSGNARADKNYQKQQDKLIAKQTQQRQALQQKQEMEHQQLARQKASDARTQQVEQKHQQQTQQLVQKHSAQQQSLQARQPQPRSSEPRNGR
;
A
#
# COMPACT_ATOMS: atom_id res chain seq x y z
N MET A 1 38.01 18.41 -70.59
CA MET A 1 36.74 18.17 -69.88
C MET A 1 37.04 17.51 -68.52
N ARG A 2 36.99 18.26 -67.44
CA ARG A 2 37.28 17.82 -66.06
C ARG A 2 35.97 17.48 -65.35
N THR A 3 35.77 16.20 -65.02
CA THR A 3 34.63 15.72 -64.26
C THR A 3 34.91 15.88 -62.77
N ILE A 4 34.18 16.80 -62.12
CA ILE A 4 34.22 16.97 -60.65
C ILE A 4 33.31 15.93 -60.04
N ARG A 5 33.85 15.01 -59.23
CA ARG A 5 33.08 14.09 -58.39
C ARG A 5 32.75 14.75 -57.05
N PHE A 6 31.48 15.04 -56.82
CA PHE A 6 30.97 15.45 -55.52
C PHE A 6 30.85 14.21 -54.62
N LEU A 7 31.67 14.13 -53.59
CA LEU A 7 31.50 13.20 -52.45
C LEU A 7 30.55 13.84 -51.44
N LEU A 8 29.31 13.36 -51.40
CA LEU A 8 28.35 13.76 -50.39
C LEU A 8 28.67 12.96 -49.10
N GLY A 9 29.31 13.62 -48.11
CA GLY A 9 29.54 13.08 -46.79
C GLY A 9 28.24 13.05 -45.99
N LEU A 10 27.70 11.86 -45.74
CA LEU A 10 26.56 11.65 -44.85
C LEU A 10 27.03 11.80 -43.38
N LEU A 11 26.79 12.97 -42.80
CA LEU A 11 27.03 13.22 -41.37
C LEU A 11 25.87 12.59 -40.55
N ILE A 12 26.09 11.38 -40.02
CA ILE A 12 25.16 10.74 -39.08
C ILE A 12 25.36 11.45 -37.74
N LEU A 13 24.39 12.32 -37.39
CA LEU A 13 24.26 12.92 -36.07
C LEU A 13 23.76 11.85 -35.11
N VAL A 14 24.69 11.19 -34.41
CA VAL A 14 24.35 10.34 -33.26
C VAL A 14 23.99 11.28 -32.11
N ALA A 15 22.67 11.56 -31.94
CA ALA A 15 22.20 12.22 -30.73
C ALA A 15 22.47 11.28 -29.54
N PRO A 16 23.17 11.73 -28.48
CA PRO A 16 23.26 10.92 -27.27
C PRO A 16 21.83 10.79 -26.70
N ALA A 17 21.32 9.56 -26.64
CA ALA A 17 20.16 9.25 -25.83
C ALA A 17 20.57 9.59 -24.39
N ALA A 18 20.12 10.74 -23.89
CA ALA A 18 20.26 11.08 -22.49
C ALA A 18 19.43 10.04 -21.73
N LEU A 19 20.11 9.02 -21.18
CA LEU A 19 19.59 8.20 -20.12
C LEU A 19 19.36 9.14 -18.93
N PHE A 20 18.16 9.69 -18.81
CA PHE A 20 17.68 10.26 -17.58
C PHE A 20 17.53 9.10 -16.60
N GLY A 21 18.63 8.72 -15.95
CA GLY A 21 18.59 7.92 -14.76
C GLY A 21 17.74 8.70 -13.76
N GLN A 22 16.51 8.22 -13.48
CA GLN A 22 15.76 8.71 -12.35
C GLN A 22 16.63 8.48 -11.13
N ILE A 23 17.12 9.56 -10.52
CA ILE A 23 17.73 9.51 -9.19
C ILE A 23 16.57 9.30 -8.22
N GLY A 24 16.13 8.05 -8.13
CA GLY A 24 15.11 7.65 -7.16
C GLY A 24 15.71 7.75 -5.77
N VAL A 25 15.12 8.56 -4.92
CA VAL A 25 15.45 8.60 -3.50
C VAL A 25 15.13 7.23 -2.91
N ARG A 26 16.11 6.60 -2.27
CA ARG A 26 15.97 5.32 -1.59
C ARG A 26 15.77 5.54 -0.11
N ILE A 27 14.70 4.98 0.42
CA ILE A 27 14.30 5.17 1.80
C ILE A 27 14.52 3.87 2.57
N ALA A 28 15.19 3.93 3.71
CA ALA A 28 15.50 2.76 4.53
C ALA A 28 14.28 2.20 5.28
N ILE A 29 13.25 3.02 5.50
CA ILE A 29 12.04 2.69 6.26
C ILE A 29 10.88 2.60 5.28
N GLY A 30 10.15 1.47 5.28
CA GLY A 30 8.96 1.30 4.45
C GLY A 30 7.82 2.24 4.85
N PRO A 31 6.91 2.57 3.91
CA PRO A 31 5.77 3.42 4.20
C PRO A 31 4.82 2.77 5.23
N PRO A 32 4.03 3.59 5.94
CA PRO A 32 3.00 3.06 6.86
C PRO A 32 1.98 2.19 6.14
N MET A 33 1.20 1.40 6.90
CA MET A 33 0.09 0.63 6.34
C MET A 33 -0.95 1.56 5.71
N LEU A 34 -1.68 1.06 4.70
CA LEU A 34 -2.76 1.81 4.08
C LEU A 34 -3.86 2.13 5.12
N PRO A 35 -4.40 3.35 5.18
CA PRO A 35 -5.53 3.67 6.03
C PRO A 35 -6.83 3.03 5.50
N PHE A 36 -7.77 2.73 6.38
CA PHE A 36 -9.14 2.43 5.99
C PHE A 36 -9.93 3.71 5.81
N TYR A 37 -10.74 3.79 4.75
CA TYR A 37 -11.62 4.92 4.51
C TYR A 37 -12.79 4.49 3.62
N ASP A 38 -13.85 5.29 3.62
CA ASP A 38 -14.94 5.15 2.65
C ASP A 38 -14.58 5.86 1.35
N GLN A 39 -14.95 5.27 0.22
CA GLN A 39 -14.85 5.95 -1.05
C GLN A 39 -15.93 7.05 -1.11
N PRO A 40 -15.58 8.31 -1.38
CA PRO A 40 -16.57 9.34 -1.67
C PRO A 40 -17.44 8.97 -2.87
N ILE A 41 -18.66 9.49 -2.92
CA ILE A 41 -19.56 9.28 -4.05
C ILE A 41 -18.89 9.77 -5.34
N CYS A 42 -18.98 8.97 -6.40
CA CYS A 42 -18.49 9.34 -7.72
C CYS A 42 -19.19 10.62 -8.21
N PRO A 43 -18.45 11.66 -8.63
CA PRO A 43 -19.03 12.95 -9.01
C PRO A 43 -19.76 12.95 -10.36
N GLY A 44 -19.61 11.91 -11.18
CA GLY A 44 -20.27 11.82 -12.50
C GLY A 44 -19.64 10.79 -13.41
N ASP A 45 -20.17 10.68 -14.62
CA ASP A 45 -19.67 9.76 -15.65
C ASP A 45 -18.24 10.13 -16.10
N GLY A 46 -17.45 9.10 -16.43
CA GLY A 46 -16.07 9.24 -16.92
C GLY A 46 -15.02 9.47 -15.82
N TYR A 47 -15.42 9.62 -14.57
CA TYR A 47 -14.48 9.68 -13.45
C TYR A 47 -14.04 8.27 -13.05
N LEU A 48 -12.73 8.06 -12.94
CA LEU A 48 -12.14 6.83 -12.45
C LEU A 48 -11.56 7.04 -11.06
N TRP A 49 -11.68 6.03 -10.21
CA TRP A 49 -11.09 6.07 -8.89
C TRP A 49 -9.58 5.91 -8.97
N THR A 50 -8.84 6.88 -8.41
CA THR A 50 -7.40 6.77 -8.17
C THR A 50 -7.19 6.62 -6.66
N PRO A 51 -6.73 5.45 -6.19
CA PRO A 51 -6.63 5.19 -4.76
C PRO A 51 -5.55 6.04 -4.11
N GLY A 52 -5.71 6.30 -2.81
CA GLY A 52 -4.70 7.02 -2.04
C GLY A 52 -3.43 6.18 -1.82
N TYR A 53 -2.33 6.87 -1.58
CA TYR A 53 -1.02 6.26 -1.38
C TYR A 53 -0.14 7.10 -0.46
N TRP A 54 0.85 6.48 0.15
CA TRP A 54 1.90 7.20 0.86
C TRP A 54 2.93 7.72 -0.14
N ALA A 55 3.20 9.01 -0.13
CA ALA A 55 4.33 9.65 -0.80
C ALA A 55 5.38 10.04 0.23
N TYR A 56 6.60 10.37 -0.19
CA TYR A 56 7.68 10.75 0.70
C TYR A 56 8.16 12.17 0.40
N ASP A 57 8.45 12.93 1.46
CA ASP A 57 9.01 14.26 1.37
C ASP A 57 10.44 14.28 1.93
N ASP A 58 11.41 14.32 1.03
CA ASP A 58 12.84 14.33 1.37
C ASP A 58 13.23 15.52 2.24
N SER A 59 12.55 16.66 2.07
CA SER A 59 12.90 17.89 2.79
C SER A 59 12.64 17.79 4.30
N ILE A 60 11.71 16.92 4.69
CA ILE A 60 11.35 16.68 6.10
C ILE A 60 11.58 15.22 6.52
N SER A 61 12.06 14.37 5.60
CA SER A 61 12.31 12.94 5.81
C SER A 61 11.10 12.19 6.41
N ASP A 62 9.89 12.47 5.89
CA ASP A 62 8.65 11.86 6.38
C ASP A 62 7.73 11.47 5.23
N TYR A 63 6.91 10.45 5.47
CA TYR A 63 5.82 10.07 4.57
C TYR A 63 4.64 11.02 4.75
N TYR A 64 3.92 11.28 3.66
CA TYR A 64 2.62 11.96 3.71
C TYR A 64 1.60 11.20 2.87
N TRP A 65 0.35 11.24 3.33
CA TRP A 65 -0.74 10.57 2.63
C TRP A 65 -1.29 11.46 1.52
N VAL A 66 -1.30 10.93 0.30
CA VAL A 66 -2.04 11.52 -0.83
C VAL A 66 -3.42 10.86 -0.85
N PRO A 67 -4.51 11.60 -0.60
CA PRO A 67 -5.85 11.02 -0.52
C PRO A 67 -6.29 10.38 -1.82
N GLY A 68 -7.05 9.29 -1.74
CA GLY A 68 -7.74 8.75 -2.92
C GLY A 68 -8.75 9.76 -3.47
N THR A 69 -8.91 9.82 -4.80
CA THR A 69 -9.82 10.79 -5.41
C THR A 69 -10.34 10.31 -6.76
N TRP A 70 -11.46 10.88 -7.21
CA TRP A 70 -12.01 10.62 -8.53
C TRP A 70 -11.39 11.55 -9.56
N VAL A 71 -10.89 10.99 -10.68
CA VAL A 71 -10.18 11.72 -11.73
C VAL A 71 -10.75 11.36 -13.09
N LEU A 72 -10.91 12.34 -13.98
CA LEU A 72 -11.25 12.08 -15.37
C LEU A 72 -10.05 11.46 -16.08
N ALA A 73 -10.28 10.35 -16.81
CA ALA A 73 -9.26 9.75 -17.64
C ALA A 73 -8.78 10.75 -18.72
N PRO A 74 -7.47 10.81 -19.01
CA PRO A 74 -6.95 11.71 -20.05
C PRO A 74 -7.40 11.33 -21.47
N GLU A 75 -7.67 10.05 -21.68
CA GLU A 75 -8.17 9.51 -22.95
C GLU A 75 -9.23 8.42 -22.66
N GLU A 76 -10.24 8.32 -23.52
CA GLU A 76 -11.19 7.20 -23.47
C GLU A 76 -10.46 5.86 -23.67
N GLY A 77 -10.86 4.84 -22.92
CA GLY A 77 -10.20 3.54 -22.94
C GLY A 77 -9.04 3.40 -21.96
N TYR A 78 -8.58 4.49 -21.34
CA TYR A 78 -7.46 4.42 -20.39
C TYR A 78 -7.94 4.15 -18.97
N LEU A 79 -7.16 3.31 -18.26
CA LEU A 79 -7.33 2.94 -16.86
C LEU A 79 -6.11 3.42 -16.07
N TRP A 80 -6.30 3.67 -14.78
CA TRP A 80 -5.23 4.07 -13.89
C TRP A 80 -4.52 2.84 -13.32
N THR A 81 -3.20 2.77 -13.46
CA THR A 81 -2.34 1.85 -12.71
C THR A 81 -1.79 2.61 -11.51
N PRO A 82 -2.12 2.23 -10.26
CA PRO A 82 -1.61 2.91 -9.08
C PRO A 82 -0.09 2.82 -8.96
N GLY A 83 0.54 3.91 -8.50
CA GLY A 83 1.94 3.87 -8.10
C GLY A 83 2.12 3.04 -6.83
N TYR A 84 3.32 2.49 -6.61
CA TYR A 84 3.61 1.65 -5.46
C TYR A 84 5.06 1.74 -5.00
N TRP A 85 5.28 1.46 -3.75
CA TRP A 85 6.61 1.31 -3.17
C TRP A 85 7.14 -0.10 -3.41
N GLY A 86 8.32 -0.21 -4.03
CA GLY A 86 9.05 -1.45 -4.24
C GLY A 86 10.36 -1.47 -3.45
N TRP A 87 10.84 -2.64 -3.11
CA TRP A 87 12.14 -2.84 -2.48
C TRP A 87 13.17 -3.28 -3.50
N GLY A 88 14.32 -2.60 -3.55
CA GLY A 88 15.44 -2.96 -4.40
C GLY A 88 16.72 -2.25 -3.95
N ASP A 89 17.88 -2.88 -4.20
CA ASP A 89 19.21 -2.34 -3.88
C ASP A 89 19.36 -1.76 -2.47
N GLY A 90 18.72 -2.42 -1.49
CA GLY A 90 18.84 -2.05 -0.08
C GLY A 90 17.94 -0.92 0.41
N GLY A 91 16.94 -0.50 -0.37
CA GLY A 91 15.97 0.54 0.03
C GLY A 91 14.64 0.44 -0.69
N TYR A 92 13.70 1.23 -0.22
CA TYR A 92 12.40 1.41 -0.87
C TYR A 92 12.48 2.53 -1.90
N PHE A 93 11.87 2.34 -3.05
CA PHE A 93 11.72 3.34 -4.10
C PHE A 93 10.27 3.35 -4.59
N PHE A 94 9.80 4.51 -5.01
CA PHE A 94 8.45 4.66 -5.52
C PHE A 94 8.41 4.44 -7.03
N ASN A 95 7.53 3.57 -7.47
CA ASN A 95 7.18 3.39 -8.87
C ASN A 95 5.95 4.25 -9.14
N ASP A 96 6.09 5.24 -10.03
CA ASP A 96 5.00 6.14 -10.34
C ASP A 96 3.82 5.43 -11.00
N GLY A 97 2.60 5.85 -10.65
CA GLY A 97 1.40 5.42 -11.34
C GLY A 97 1.26 6.06 -12.71
N TYR A 98 0.46 5.44 -13.57
CA TYR A 98 0.26 5.90 -14.95
C TYR A 98 -1.12 5.54 -15.48
N TRP A 99 -1.55 6.21 -16.54
CA TRP A 99 -2.71 5.88 -17.33
C TRP A 99 -2.31 5.02 -18.52
N GLY A 100 -3.04 3.94 -18.79
CA GLY A 100 -2.80 3.04 -19.90
C GLY A 100 -4.07 2.29 -20.32
N PRO A 101 -4.08 1.64 -21.51
CA PRO A 101 -5.24 0.86 -21.97
C PRO A 101 -5.56 -0.31 -21.03
N GLU A 102 -4.56 -0.82 -20.33
CA GLU A 102 -4.68 -1.90 -19.36
C GLU A 102 -4.00 -1.51 -18.04
N VAL A 103 -4.46 -2.09 -16.93
CA VAL A 103 -3.84 -1.91 -15.62
C VAL A 103 -2.65 -2.83 -15.50
N GLY A 104 -1.47 -2.24 -15.29
CA GLY A 104 -0.24 -2.97 -15.08
C GLY A 104 -0.01 -3.35 -13.61
N PHE A 105 1.20 -3.81 -13.32
CA PHE A 105 1.59 -4.21 -11.97
C PHE A 105 1.69 -3.01 -11.03
N TYR A 106 1.06 -3.14 -9.86
CA TYR A 106 1.07 -2.13 -8.81
C TYR A 106 1.48 -2.73 -7.44
N GLY A 107 2.49 -3.60 -7.46
CA GLY A 107 3.11 -4.14 -6.26
C GLY A 107 2.31 -5.26 -5.57
N GLY A 108 1.21 -5.74 -6.15
CA GLY A 108 0.31 -6.69 -5.49
C GLY A 108 -0.47 -6.10 -4.32
N ILE A 109 -0.53 -4.76 -4.23
CA ILE A 109 -1.08 -4.02 -3.09
C ILE A 109 -2.61 -3.97 -3.20
N ASN A 110 -3.28 -4.25 -2.08
CA ASN A 110 -4.73 -4.08 -1.98
C ASN A 110 -5.06 -2.63 -1.60
N TYR A 111 -5.32 -1.80 -2.61
CA TYR A 111 -5.79 -0.42 -2.42
C TYR A 111 -7.30 -0.32 -2.18
N GLY A 112 -8.05 -1.43 -2.32
CA GLY A 112 -9.52 -1.41 -2.28
C GLY A 112 -10.17 -0.88 -3.56
N PHE A 113 -11.48 -0.77 -3.56
CA PHE A 113 -12.29 -0.11 -4.61
C PHE A 113 -12.01 -0.61 -6.03
N GLY A 114 -11.81 -1.95 -6.17
CA GLY A 114 -11.49 -2.59 -7.44
C GLY A 114 -10.01 -2.86 -7.67
N TYR A 115 -9.08 -2.32 -6.88
CA TYR A 115 -7.65 -2.61 -6.91
C TYR A 115 -7.29 -3.58 -5.78
N PHE A 116 -7.41 -4.88 -6.02
CA PHE A 116 -7.23 -5.93 -5.01
C PHE A 116 -5.94 -6.74 -5.22
N GLY A 117 -4.87 -6.10 -5.65
CA GLY A 117 -3.55 -6.69 -5.82
C GLY A 117 -3.19 -7.05 -7.26
N VAL A 118 -4.17 -7.35 -8.12
CA VAL A 118 -3.98 -7.68 -9.54
C VAL A 118 -5.12 -7.08 -10.35
N GLY A 119 -4.80 -6.43 -11.47
CA GLY A 119 -5.78 -5.87 -12.41
C GLY A 119 -6.72 -4.84 -11.78
N TYR A 120 -7.88 -4.62 -12.39
CA TYR A 120 -8.88 -3.67 -11.93
C TYR A 120 -10.30 -4.20 -12.07
N GLY A 121 -11.00 -4.32 -10.96
CA GLY A 121 -12.40 -4.77 -10.91
C GLY A 121 -13.43 -3.65 -10.71
N GLY A 122 -13.00 -2.37 -10.69
CA GLY A 122 -13.88 -1.23 -10.40
C GLY A 122 -14.72 -0.76 -11.59
N GLY A 123 -14.36 -1.16 -12.81
CA GLY A 123 -15.10 -0.79 -14.03
C GLY A 123 -14.39 -1.16 -15.31
N ARG A 124 -15.01 -0.84 -16.44
CA ARG A 124 -14.45 -1.10 -17.77
C ARG A 124 -14.99 -0.12 -18.80
N TRP A 125 -14.19 0.17 -19.79
CA TRP A 125 -14.63 0.91 -20.98
C TRP A 125 -15.41 0.01 -21.94
N ASN A 126 -16.49 0.53 -22.51
CA ASN A 126 -17.24 -0.11 -23.57
C ASN A 126 -17.87 0.96 -24.48
N ASN A 127 -17.52 0.96 -25.77
CA ASN A 127 -18.01 1.91 -26.78
C ASN A 127 -17.90 3.40 -26.33
N GLY A 128 -16.75 3.81 -25.83
CA GLY A 128 -16.51 5.20 -25.39
C GLY A 128 -17.13 5.59 -24.05
N HIS A 129 -17.85 4.68 -23.39
CA HIS A 129 -18.45 4.91 -22.07
C HIS A 129 -17.80 4.05 -21.00
N PHE A 130 -17.59 4.63 -19.81
CA PHE A 130 -17.11 3.87 -18.67
C PHE A 130 -18.26 3.23 -17.90
N PHE A 131 -18.22 1.90 -17.76
CA PHE A 131 -19.19 1.11 -17.01
C PHE A 131 -18.63 0.79 -15.62
N TYR A 132 -19.31 1.22 -14.58
CA TYR A 132 -18.88 1.07 -13.20
C TYR A 132 -19.37 -0.23 -12.58
N ASN A 133 -18.50 -0.91 -11.84
CA ASN A 133 -18.89 -2.02 -10.99
C ASN A 133 -19.40 -1.48 -9.63
N ARG A 134 -20.73 -1.46 -9.45
CA ARG A 134 -21.36 -0.97 -8.21
C ARG A 134 -21.09 -1.85 -6.98
N SER A 135 -20.52 -3.06 -7.15
CA SER A 135 -20.18 -3.92 -6.02
C SER A 135 -18.94 -3.42 -5.25
N VAL A 136 -18.14 -2.54 -5.85
CA VAL A 136 -16.89 -2.01 -5.28
C VAL A 136 -16.76 -0.50 -5.35
N ASN A 137 -17.70 0.21 -6.00
CA ASN A 137 -17.70 1.67 -6.08
C ASN A 137 -18.92 2.27 -5.38
N ASN A 138 -18.71 3.42 -4.77
CA ASN A 138 -19.76 4.25 -4.19
C ASN A 138 -20.35 5.18 -5.26
N LEU A 139 -21.51 4.85 -5.78
CA LEU A 139 -22.14 5.49 -6.92
C LEU A 139 -23.53 6.04 -6.58
N ASP A 140 -23.83 7.22 -7.09
CA ASP A 140 -25.20 7.71 -7.19
C ASP A 140 -25.84 7.23 -8.51
N THR A 141 -26.63 6.17 -8.43
CA THR A 141 -27.26 5.56 -9.61
C THR A 141 -28.41 6.40 -10.19
N THR A 142 -28.77 7.51 -9.58
CA THR A 142 -29.70 8.50 -10.19
C THR A 142 -29.02 9.31 -11.28
N ASN A 143 -27.70 9.48 -11.19
CA ASN A 143 -26.90 10.27 -12.12
C ASN A 143 -25.96 9.42 -12.99
N ILE A 144 -25.55 8.23 -12.52
CA ILE A 144 -24.65 7.32 -13.23
C ILE A 144 -25.44 6.07 -13.67
N HIS A 145 -25.70 5.94 -14.97
CA HIS A 145 -26.52 4.87 -15.51
C HIS A 145 -25.70 3.69 -16.07
N ASN A 146 -24.45 3.92 -16.46
CA ASN A 146 -23.55 2.88 -16.98
C ASN A 146 -22.98 2.05 -15.82
N VAL A 147 -23.79 1.16 -15.26
CA VAL A 147 -23.42 0.36 -14.10
C VAL A 147 -23.66 -1.14 -14.33
N TYR A 148 -22.85 -1.96 -13.68
CA TYR A 148 -23.05 -3.40 -13.58
C TYR A 148 -22.70 -3.88 -12.17
N SER A 149 -23.03 -5.14 -11.86
CA SER A 149 -22.58 -5.80 -10.63
C SER A 149 -21.79 -7.03 -10.99
N ALA A 150 -20.56 -7.10 -10.50
CA ALA A 150 -19.74 -8.30 -10.57
C ALA A 150 -18.99 -8.47 -9.24
N THR A 151 -18.94 -9.69 -8.76
CA THR A 151 -18.10 -10.03 -7.63
C THR A 151 -16.63 -9.89 -8.03
N VAL A 152 -15.84 -9.20 -7.23
CA VAL A 152 -14.39 -9.11 -7.41
C VAL A 152 -13.74 -9.88 -6.27
N GLU A 153 -12.94 -10.88 -6.62
CA GLU A 153 -12.22 -11.66 -5.62
C GLU A 153 -11.15 -10.79 -4.97
N ASN A 154 -11.21 -10.70 -3.65
CA ASN A 154 -10.17 -10.05 -2.86
C ASN A 154 -9.15 -11.11 -2.43
N SER A 155 -8.13 -11.32 -3.25
CA SER A 155 -7.09 -12.32 -3.01
C SER A 155 -6.17 -12.01 -1.83
N THR A 156 -6.25 -10.80 -1.27
CA THR A 156 -5.31 -10.31 -0.25
C THR A 156 -5.84 -10.39 1.18
N ASN A 157 -7.04 -10.94 1.39
CA ASN A 157 -7.65 -11.16 2.72
C ASN A 157 -7.56 -9.94 3.67
N GLY A 158 -7.79 -8.74 3.15
CA GLY A 158 -7.75 -7.51 3.96
C GLY A 158 -6.34 -7.04 4.34
N ASN A 159 -5.29 -7.57 3.72
CA ASN A 159 -3.91 -7.12 3.94
C ASN A 159 -3.76 -5.63 3.57
N ARG A 160 -3.19 -4.84 4.48
CA ARG A 160 -3.02 -3.39 4.35
C ARG A 160 -1.57 -2.96 4.11
N VAL A 161 -0.69 -3.90 3.81
CA VAL A 161 0.70 -3.60 3.47
C VAL A 161 0.73 -2.72 2.23
N SER A 162 1.43 -1.59 2.31
CA SER A 162 1.46 -0.53 1.31
C SER A 162 2.68 -0.59 0.39
N TYR A 163 3.46 -1.70 0.43
CA TYR A 163 4.69 -1.86 -0.32
C TYR A 163 4.98 -3.32 -0.70
N ASN A 164 5.75 -3.49 -1.76
CA ASN A 164 6.20 -4.78 -2.27
C ASN A 164 7.68 -5.00 -1.96
N GLY A 165 8.05 -6.20 -1.53
CA GLY A 165 9.42 -6.56 -1.18
C GLY A 165 9.88 -6.03 0.18
N GLY A 166 11.14 -6.30 0.52
CA GLY A 166 11.70 -5.90 1.81
C GLY A 166 11.11 -6.64 3.00
N ALA A 167 11.43 -6.12 4.20
CA ALA A 167 10.97 -6.72 5.45
C ALA A 167 9.49 -6.40 5.72
N GLY A 168 8.64 -7.41 5.74
CA GLY A 168 7.20 -7.26 5.98
C GLY A 168 6.38 -6.83 4.77
N GLY A 169 7.01 -6.59 3.61
CA GLY A 169 6.34 -6.26 2.37
C GLY A 169 5.74 -7.47 1.65
N LEU A 170 4.87 -7.19 0.71
CA LEU A 170 4.29 -8.19 -0.18
C LEU A 170 5.40 -8.79 -1.05
N GLN A 171 5.20 -10.04 -1.50
CA GLN A 171 6.14 -10.74 -2.37
C GLN A 171 5.51 -11.03 -3.74
N ALA A 172 4.67 -10.10 -4.21
CA ALA A 172 4.01 -10.21 -5.49
C ALA A 172 4.99 -9.97 -6.64
N ARG A 173 4.73 -10.62 -7.76
CA ARG A 173 5.45 -10.41 -9.02
C ARG A 173 4.43 -10.13 -10.12
N PRO A 174 4.78 -9.34 -11.14
CA PRO A 174 3.89 -9.12 -12.25
C PRO A 174 3.60 -10.45 -12.96
N ASN A 175 2.37 -10.60 -13.42
CA ASN A 175 1.98 -11.67 -14.33
C ASN A 175 2.24 -11.25 -15.78
N SER A 176 2.02 -12.16 -16.74
CA SER A 176 2.29 -11.90 -18.16
C SER A 176 1.45 -10.76 -18.77
N GLU A 177 0.24 -10.52 -18.27
CA GLU A 177 -0.64 -9.43 -18.72
C GLU A 177 -0.12 -8.10 -18.18
N GLU A 178 0.28 -8.04 -16.91
CA GLU A 178 0.87 -6.86 -16.29
C GLU A 178 2.24 -6.52 -16.89
N GLU A 179 3.05 -7.52 -17.27
CA GLU A 179 4.30 -7.34 -18.01
C GLU A 179 4.06 -6.79 -19.42
N ALA A 180 3.02 -7.28 -20.11
CA ALA A 180 2.62 -6.76 -21.41
C ALA A 180 2.09 -5.31 -21.29
N ALA A 181 1.26 -5.02 -20.30
CA ALA A 181 0.79 -3.66 -20.02
C ALA A 181 1.94 -2.68 -19.81
N ALA A 182 3.01 -3.09 -19.13
CA ALA A 182 4.20 -2.25 -18.90
C ALA A 182 4.94 -1.83 -20.19
N GLN A 183 4.72 -2.51 -21.30
CA GLN A 183 5.34 -2.20 -22.61
C GLN A 183 4.45 -1.32 -23.49
N GLN A 184 3.22 -1.05 -23.08
CA GLN A 184 2.27 -0.24 -23.84
C GLN A 184 2.54 1.26 -23.68
N ARG A 185 1.86 2.10 -24.45
CA ARG A 185 1.92 3.56 -24.31
C ARG A 185 1.28 3.99 -22.99
N HIS A 186 2.01 4.75 -22.19
CA HIS A 186 1.54 5.31 -20.93
C HIS A 186 1.43 6.83 -20.99
N ILE A 187 0.46 7.37 -20.24
CA ILE A 187 0.34 8.79 -19.93
C ILE A 187 0.61 8.95 -18.42
N PRO A 188 1.52 9.82 -17.99
CA PRO A 188 1.77 10.07 -16.57
C PRO A 188 0.54 10.66 -15.89
N ALA A 189 0.61 10.82 -14.57
CA ALA A 189 -0.41 11.49 -13.78
C ALA A 189 -0.77 12.85 -14.40
N VAL A 190 -2.06 13.11 -14.53
CA VAL A 190 -2.58 14.38 -15.08
C VAL A 190 -2.38 15.55 -14.10
N ALA A 191 -2.47 16.78 -14.58
CA ALA A 191 -2.24 17.98 -13.78
C ALA A 191 -3.05 18.00 -12.48
N SER A 192 -4.32 17.61 -12.51
CA SER A 192 -5.17 17.56 -11.31
C SER A 192 -4.68 16.56 -10.27
N GLN A 193 -4.07 15.44 -10.68
CA GLN A 193 -3.46 14.47 -9.75
C GLN A 193 -2.17 15.02 -9.14
N THR A 194 -1.33 15.68 -9.93
CA THR A 194 -0.07 16.27 -9.42
C THR A 194 -0.34 17.45 -8.49
N GLU A 195 -1.29 18.31 -8.80
CA GLU A 195 -1.75 19.40 -7.91
C GLU A 195 -2.35 18.86 -6.61
N HIS A 196 -3.13 17.77 -6.69
CA HIS A 196 -3.68 17.10 -5.53
C HIS A 196 -2.58 16.55 -4.60
N ALA A 197 -1.56 15.89 -5.17
CA ALA A 197 -0.41 15.40 -4.41
C ALA A 197 0.40 16.53 -3.78
N GLN A 198 0.58 17.67 -4.48
CA GLN A 198 1.24 18.86 -3.94
C GLN A 198 0.46 19.48 -2.78
N ALA A 199 -0.87 19.57 -2.90
CA ALA A 199 -1.73 20.06 -1.82
C ALA A 199 -1.66 19.12 -0.59
N ALA A 200 -1.61 17.80 -0.80
CA ALA A 200 -1.41 16.84 0.27
C ALA A 200 -0.05 17.02 0.97
N ARG A 201 1.03 17.20 0.20
CA ARG A 201 2.39 17.46 0.71
C ARG A 201 2.45 18.71 1.58
N ALA A 202 1.74 19.76 1.17
CA ALA A 202 1.69 21.04 1.87
C ALA A 202 0.88 20.98 3.19
N ASN A 203 0.04 19.95 3.38
CA ASN A 203 -0.83 19.81 4.55
C ASN A 203 -0.15 18.99 5.66
N PRO A 204 0.25 19.61 6.81
CA PRO A 204 0.88 18.89 7.91
C PRO A 204 0.05 17.73 8.49
N ALA A 205 -1.29 17.79 8.42
CA ALA A 205 -2.16 16.73 8.93
C ALA A 205 -2.07 15.43 8.10
N GLN A 206 -1.52 15.50 6.87
CA GLN A 206 -1.29 14.34 6.03
C GLN A 206 0.03 13.63 6.34
N ARG A 207 0.92 14.21 7.13
CA ARG A 207 2.23 13.62 7.47
C ARG A 207 2.09 12.43 8.40
N ALA A 208 2.81 11.36 8.11
CA ALA A 208 2.76 10.11 8.88
C ALA A 208 3.20 10.32 10.34
N GLY A 209 4.23 11.14 10.57
CA GLY A 209 4.70 11.51 11.90
C GLY A 209 3.65 12.27 12.74
N MET A 210 2.68 12.92 12.10
CA MET A 210 1.60 13.64 12.77
C MET A 210 0.33 12.81 12.93
N ASN A 211 -0.06 12.05 11.90
CA ASN A 211 -1.33 11.32 11.87
C ASN A 211 -1.22 9.83 12.25
N HIS A 212 0.01 9.34 12.48
CA HIS A 212 0.27 7.96 12.89
C HIS A 212 -0.38 6.89 11.99
N GLY A 213 -0.46 7.17 10.69
CA GLY A 213 -1.08 6.28 9.70
C GLY A 213 -2.60 6.43 9.58
N GLN A 214 -3.19 7.43 10.24
CA GLN A 214 -4.63 7.74 10.19
C GLN A 214 -4.85 9.19 9.73
N PRO A 215 -4.69 9.47 8.43
CA PRO A 215 -4.84 10.82 7.90
C PRO A 215 -6.26 11.37 8.11
N ALA A 216 -6.35 12.61 8.54
CA ALA A 216 -7.62 13.30 8.75
C ALA A 216 -8.45 13.37 7.45
N ILE A 217 -7.77 13.38 6.29
CA ILE A 217 -8.38 13.30 4.97
C ILE A 217 -7.74 12.13 4.23
N ALA A 218 -8.46 11.02 4.15
CA ALA A 218 -8.00 9.80 3.49
C ALA A 218 -8.48 9.70 2.04
N ALA A 219 -9.59 10.35 1.71
CA ALA A 219 -10.13 10.41 0.36
C ALA A 219 -10.91 11.72 0.12
N THR A 220 -11.02 12.12 -1.15
CA THR A 220 -11.77 13.30 -1.60
C THR A 220 -12.62 12.97 -2.81
N SER A 221 -13.76 13.65 -2.97
CA SER A 221 -14.63 13.46 -4.15
C SER A 221 -14.05 14.07 -5.43
N LYS A 222 -13.16 15.05 -5.29
CA LYS A 222 -12.44 15.71 -6.41
C LYS A 222 -11.02 16.05 -6.01
N PRO A 223 -10.07 16.08 -6.95
CA PRO A 223 -8.70 16.49 -6.66
C PRO A 223 -8.65 17.90 -6.04
N GLY A 224 -7.80 18.09 -5.05
CA GLY A 224 -7.61 19.39 -4.39
C GLY A 224 -8.67 19.79 -3.36
N ASP A 225 -9.77 19.05 -3.22
CA ASP A 225 -10.84 19.37 -2.25
C ASP A 225 -10.52 18.78 -0.86
N PHE A 226 -9.64 19.45 -0.13
CA PHE A 226 -9.23 19.06 1.22
C PHE A 226 -10.14 19.61 2.33
N SER A 227 -11.14 20.41 2.02
CA SER A 227 -12.01 21.08 3.01
C SER A 227 -13.50 20.93 2.74
N GLY A 228 -13.89 20.34 1.62
CA GLY A 228 -15.27 20.20 1.19
C GLY A 228 -16.03 19.05 1.85
N HIS A 229 -17.35 19.00 1.61
CA HIS A 229 -18.21 17.91 2.06
C HIS A 229 -17.86 16.54 1.45
N GLY A 230 -17.02 16.51 0.42
CA GLY A 230 -16.51 15.29 -0.21
C GLY A 230 -15.20 14.76 0.39
N ALA A 231 -14.65 15.42 1.41
CA ALA A 231 -13.47 14.94 2.13
C ALA A 231 -13.86 13.90 3.18
N VAL A 232 -13.21 12.74 3.16
CA VAL A 232 -13.46 11.59 4.04
C VAL A 232 -12.21 11.28 4.82
N GLY A 233 -12.30 11.20 6.14
CA GLY A 233 -11.19 10.83 7.03
C GLY A 233 -10.88 9.33 7.00
N ALA A 234 -9.69 8.97 7.47
CA ALA A 234 -9.39 7.59 7.77
C ALA A 234 -10.30 7.08 8.89
N ARG A 235 -10.72 5.83 8.75
CA ARG A 235 -11.48 5.11 9.78
C ARG A 235 -10.55 4.15 10.51
N GLU A 236 -10.91 3.83 11.74
CA GLU A 236 -10.34 2.66 12.41
C GLU A 236 -10.67 1.39 11.61
N ALA A 237 -9.75 0.44 11.61
CA ALA A 237 -9.92 -0.82 10.90
C ALA A 237 -11.13 -1.59 11.43
N VAL A 238 -12.17 -1.75 10.60
CA VAL A 238 -13.26 -2.68 10.85
C VAL A 238 -12.90 -3.98 10.13
N GLU A 239 -12.61 -5.05 10.86
CA GLU A 239 -12.49 -6.40 10.29
C GLU A 239 -13.82 -6.78 9.61
N PRO A 240 -13.82 -7.35 8.38
CA PRO A 240 -15.04 -7.79 7.74
C PRO A 240 -15.60 -9.00 8.50
N SER A 241 -16.57 -8.77 9.37
CA SER A 241 -17.38 -9.83 9.93
C SER A 241 -18.26 -10.41 8.84
N GLY A 242 -18.20 -11.73 8.64
CA GLY A 242 -19.09 -12.45 7.73
C GLY A 242 -20.57 -12.14 7.99
N ALA A 243 -21.32 -12.05 6.90
CA ALA A 243 -22.73 -11.80 6.72
C ALA A 243 -23.62 -11.80 7.98
N GLY A 244 -24.21 -10.63 8.28
CA GLY A 244 -25.42 -10.50 9.09
C GLY A 244 -25.19 -10.05 10.51
N GLY A 245 -25.30 -8.73 10.76
CA GLY A 245 -25.41 -8.21 12.12
C GLY A 245 -25.02 -6.73 12.20
N THR A 246 -25.92 -5.95 12.77
CA THR A 246 -25.81 -4.55 13.19
C THR A 246 -24.39 -4.02 13.41
N ALA A 247 -24.10 -2.86 12.81
CA ALA A 247 -22.86 -2.11 12.91
C ALA A 247 -22.38 -1.95 14.37
N THR A 248 -21.41 -2.77 14.77
CA THR A 248 -20.64 -2.58 15.98
C THR A 248 -19.33 -1.90 15.61
N GLN A 249 -19.09 -0.72 16.17
CA GLN A 249 -17.85 0.03 15.98
C GLN A 249 -16.66 -0.81 16.47
N HIS A 250 -15.79 -1.28 15.55
CA HIS A 250 -14.56 -1.96 15.93
C HIS A 250 -13.44 -0.94 16.13
N ARG A 251 -13.00 -0.83 17.38
CA ARG A 251 -11.83 -0.05 17.80
C ARG A 251 -10.55 -0.61 17.19
N ALA A 252 -9.53 0.26 16.97
CA ALA A 252 -8.14 -0.19 16.71
C ALA A 252 -7.76 -1.25 17.77
N ALA A 253 -6.87 -2.22 17.39
CA ALA A 253 -6.44 -3.27 18.30
C ALA A 253 -6.06 -2.71 19.67
N VAL A 254 -6.99 -2.74 20.60
CA VAL A 254 -6.82 -2.26 21.97
C VAL A 254 -6.11 -3.34 22.77
N HIS A 255 -6.42 -4.59 22.46
CA HIS A 255 -5.93 -5.76 23.18
C HIS A 255 -5.04 -6.65 22.29
N PRO A 256 -4.11 -7.41 22.88
CA PRO A 256 -3.25 -8.32 22.16
C PRO A 256 -4.02 -9.40 21.35
N ASN A 257 -5.23 -9.78 21.75
CA ASN A 257 -6.07 -10.73 21.00
C ASN A 257 -6.62 -10.15 19.70
N ASP A 258 -6.71 -8.82 19.58
CA ASP A 258 -7.15 -8.15 18.35
C ASP A 258 -6.06 -8.14 17.27
N LEU A 259 -4.82 -8.51 17.63
CA LEU A 259 -3.70 -8.58 16.71
C LEU A 259 -3.75 -9.85 15.84
N PRO A 260 -3.33 -9.78 14.57
CA PRO A 260 -3.26 -10.95 13.70
C PRO A 260 -2.35 -12.04 14.29
N PRO A 261 -2.58 -13.32 13.97
CA PRO A 261 -1.72 -14.42 14.42
C PRO A 261 -0.26 -14.19 14.06
N ILE A 262 0.66 -14.63 14.93
CA ILE A 262 2.09 -14.63 14.62
C ILE A 262 2.35 -15.76 13.62
N VAL A 263 2.57 -15.39 12.36
CA VAL A 263 2.82 -16.34 11.27
C VAL A 263 4.29 -16.74 11.27
N ARG A 264 4.55 -18.05 11.09
CA ARG A 264 5.91 -18.58 10.91
C ARG A 264 6.40 -18.26 9.49
N PRO A 265 7.55 -17.57 9.33
CA PRO A 265 8.12 -17.36 8.00
C PRO A 265 8.51 -18.69 7.33
N ALA A 266 8.53 -18.69 5.99
CA ALA A 266 8.96 -19.86 5.23
C ALA A 266 10.41 -20.26 5.58
N PRO A 267 10.75 -21.57 5.49
CA PRO A 267 12.11 -22.04 5.72
C PRO A 267 13.11 -21.38 4.76
N VAL A 268 14.26 -20.98 5.29
CA VAL A 268 15.35 -20.43 4.48
C VAL A 268 16.13 -21.58 3.83
N ASN A 269 16.56 -21.39 2.59
CA ASN A 269 17.43 -22.31 1.86
C ASN A 269 18.68 -21.56 1.35
N SER A 270 19.68 -21.43 2.21
CA SER A 270 20.96 -20.78 1.87
C SER A 270 21.99 -21.71 1.21
N GLY A 271 21.64 -23.00 1.05
CA GLY A 271 22.59 -24.04 0.65
C GLY A 271 23.50 -24.51 1.78
N ASN A 272 23.28 -24.07 3.01
CA ASN A 272 23.96 -24.53 4.22
C ASN A 272 22.94 -25.04 5.25
N ALA A 273 22.61 -26.32 5.17
CA ALA A 273 21.58 -26.97 5.99
C ALA A 273 21.78 -26.76 7.52
N ARG A 274 23.02 -26.63 8.01
CA ARG A 274 23.29 -26.41 9.43
C ARG A 274 22.98 -24.96 9.83
N ALA A 275 23.32 -23.98 8.99
CA ALA A 275 23.00 -22.58 9.21
C ALA A 275 21.48 -22.35 9.15
N ASP A 276 20.82 -22.94 8.15
CA ASP A 276 19.37 -22.84 7.96
C ASP A 276 18.61 -23.42 9.13
N LYS A 277 19.02 -24.62 9.61
CA LYS A 277 18.43 -25.25 10.81
C LYS A 277 18.63 -24.41 12.07
N ASN A 278 19.79 -23.78 12.24
CA ASN A 278 20.06 -22.91 13.38
C ASN A 278 19.21 -21.64 13.32
N TYR A 279 19.08 -21.04 12.15
CA TYR A 279 18.24 -19.86 11.95
C TYR A 279 16.76 -20.19 12.21
N GLN A 280 16.26 -21.31 11.70
CA GLN A 280 14.89 -21.77 11.94
C GLN A 280 14.61 -21.98 13.44
N LYS A 281 15.58 -22.55 14.18
CA LYS A 281 15.48 -22.71 15.63
C LYS A 281 15.43 -21.37 16.38
N GLN A 282 16.10 -20.32 15.86
CA GLN A 282 16.00 -18.98 16.41
C GLN A 282 14.64 -18.34 16.10
N GLN A 283 14.10 -18.55 14.90
CA GLN A 283 12.75 -18.12 14.53
C GLN A 283 11.70 -18.75 15.47
N ASP A 284 11.76 -20.06 15.69
CA ASP A 284 10.82 -20.77 16.56
C ASP A 284 10.87 -20.24 18.01
N LYS A 285 12.08 -19.99 18.53
CA LYS A 285 12.25 -19.37 19.86
C LYS A 285 11.68 -17.96 19.93
N LEU A 286 11.87 -17.18 18.88
CA LEU A 286 11.34 -15.81 18.83
C LEU A 286 9.80 -15.83 18.81
N ILE A 287 9.20 -16.66 17.96
CA ILE A 287 7.74 -16.82 17.86
C ILE A 287 7.15 -17.24 19.21
N ALA A 288 7.73 -18.26 19.84
CA ALA A 288 7.29 -18.73 21.16
C ALA A 288 7.35 -17.61 22.23
N LYS A 289 8.44 -16.83 22.23
CA LYS A 289 8.60 -15.67 23.12
C LYS A 289 7.57 -14.57 22.85
N GLN A 290 7.32 -14.25 21.60
CA GLN A 290 6.34 -13.24 21.21
C GLN A 290 4.90 -13.67 21.56
N THR A 291 4.57 -14.95 21.35
CA THR A 291 3.29 -15.52 21.75
C THR A 291 3.09 -15.44 23.26
N GLN A 292 4.10 -15.79 24.05
CA GLN A 292 4.04 -15.69 25.51
C GLN A 292 3.87 -14.24 25.98
N GLN A 293 4.60 -13.28 25.37
CA GLN A 293 4.47 -11.85 25.69
C GLN A 293 3.07 -11.32 25.37
N ARG A 294 2.48 -11.75 24.25
CA ARG A 294 1.12 -11.40 23.87
C ARG A 294 0.11 -11.91 24.89
N GLN A 295 0.20 -13.19 25.25
CA GLN A 295 -0.68 -13.80 26.25
C GLN A 295 -0.57 -13.15 27.63
N ALA A 296 0.66 -12.82 28.06
CA ALA A 296 0.87 -12.17 29.35
C ALA A 296 0.26 -10.74 29.39
N LEU A 297 0.40 -9.97 28.31
CA LEU A 297 -0.24 -8.66 28.21
C LEU A 297 -1.77 -8.78 28.19
N GLN A 298 -2.31 -9.73 27.44
CA GLN A 298 -3.75 -9.99 27.38
C GLN A 298 -4.31 -10.31 28.77
N GLN A 299 -3.71 -11.24 29.50
CA GLN A 299 -4.14 -11.60 30.85
C GLN A 299 -4.11 -10.41 31.81
N LYS A 300 -3.08 -9.57 31.70
CA LYS A 300 -2.97 -8.35 32.51
C LYS A 300 -4.11 -7.38 32.22
N GLN A 301 -4.43 -7.14 30.97
CA GLN A 301 -5.49 -6.23 30.54
C GLN A 301 -6.88 -6.77 30.95
N GLU A 302 -7.09 -8.09 30.82
CA GLU A 302 -8.34 -8.73 31.30
C GLU A 302 -8.53 -8.59 32.80
N MET A 303 -7.47 -8.71 33.60
CA MET A 303 -7.55 -8.48 35.06
C MET A 303 -7.86 -6.99 35.37
N GLU A 304 -7.30 -6.04 34.64
CA GLU A 304 -7.62 -4.62 34.80
C GLU A 304 -9.12 -4.36 34.46
N HIS A 305 -9.68 -4.98 33.42
CA HIS A 305 -11.13 -4.90 33.12
C HIS A 305 -12.01 -5.50 34.22
N GLN A 306 -11.65 -6.67 34.73
CA GLN A 306 -12.39 -7.28 35.84
C GLN A 306 -12.39 -6.40 37.08
N GLN A 307 -11.27 -5.71 37.36
CA GLN A 307 -11.22 -4.73 38.48
C GLN A 307 -12.12 -3.52 38.24
N LEU A 308 -12.13 -2.95 37.02
CA LEU A 308 -13.01 -1.85 36.67
C LEU A 308 -14.49 -2.23 36.81
N ALA A 309 -14.86 -3.41 36.34
CA ALA A 309 -16.21 -3.95 36.47
C ALA A 309 -16.62 -4.12 37.94
N ARG A 310 -15.77 -4.66 38.79
CA ARG A 310 -16.01 -4.81 40.24
C ARG A 310 -16.16 -3.46 40.96
N GLN A 311 -15.40 -2.45 40.53
CA GLN A 311 -15.40 -1.11 41.14
C GLN A 311 -16.51 -0.23 40.59
N LYS A 312 -17.33 -0.71 39.65
CA LYS A 312 -18.34 0.08 38.90
C LYS A 312 -17.76 1.41 38.41
N ALA A 313 -16.58 1.33 37.78
CA ALA A 313 -15.83 2.48 37.32
C ALA A 313 -16.68 3.36 36.38
N SER A 314 -16.46 4.67 36.40
CA SER A 314 -17.11 5.60 35.48
C SER A 314 -16.61 5.38 34.02
N ASP A 315 -17.46 5.77 33.05
CA ASP A 315 -17.10 5.66 31.61
C ASP A 315 -15.80 6.38 31.30
N ALA A 316 -15.54 7.55 31.87
CA ALA A 316 -14.30 8.29 31.69
C ALA A 316 -13.07 7.50 32.17
N ARG A 317 -13.16 6.78 33.29
CA ARG A 317 -12.09 5.93 33.81
C ARG A 317 -11.86 4.68 32.93
N THR A 318 -12.94 4.11 32.42
CA THR A 318 -12.88 2.98 31.48
C THR A 318 -12.20 3.41 30.19
N GLN A 319 -12.56 4.54 29.60
CA GLN A 319 -11.89 5.08 28.41
C GLN A 319 -10.40 5.35 28.62
N GLN A 320 -10.02 5.87 29.79
CA GLN A 320 -8.62 6.10 30.12
C GLN A 320 -7.80 4.80 30.18
N VAL A 321 -8.39 3.72 30.72
CA VAL A 321 -7.75 2.41 30.76
C VAL A 321 -7.66 1.81 29.39
N GLU A 322 -8.68 1.94 28.53
CA GLU A 322 -8.65 1.51 27.14
C GLU A 322 -7.53 2.18 26.33
N GLN A 323 -7.38 3.51 26.48
CA GLN A 323 -6.25 4.22 25.85
C GLN A 323 -4.90 3.70 26.31
N LYS A 324 -4.74 3.41 27.60
CA LYS A 324 -3.53 2.78 28.14
C LYS A 324 -3.28 1.39 27.55
N HIS A 325 -4.33 0.57 27.41
CA HIS A 325 -4.25 -0.76 26.80
C HIS A 325 -3.82 -0.67 25.34
N GLN A 326 -4.38 0.24 24.58
CA GLN A 326 -4.01 0.50 23.20
C GLN A 326 -2.52 0.88 23.08
N GLN A 327 -2.03 1.80 23.93
CA GLN A 327 -0.61 2.17 23.94
C GLN A 327 0.30 0.98 24.27
N GLN A 328 -0.07 0.15 25.26
CA GLN A 328 0.69 -1.04 25.62
C GLN A 328 0.74 -2.06 24.49
N THR A 329 -0.38 -2.25 23.79
CA THR A 329 -0.49 -3.15 22.64
C THR A 329 0.37 -2.65 21.47
N GLN A 330 0.36 -1.35 21.18
CA GLN A 330 1.22 -0.73 20.17
C GLN A 330 2.71 -0.89 20.51
N GLN A 331 3.11 -0.65 21.77
CA GLN A 331 4.50 -0.86 22.22
C GLN A 331 4.93 -2.32 22.05
N LEU A 332 4.03 -3.28 22.33
CA LEU A 332 4.29 -4.69 22.13
C LEU A 332 4.54 -5.00 20.65
N VAL A 333 3.71 -4.47 19.74
CA VAL A 333 3.86 -4.62 18.29
C VAL A 333 5.20 -4.06 17.81
N GLN A 334 5.55 -2.85 18.22
CA GLN A 334 6.83 -2.23 17.86
C GLN A 334 8.02 -3.07 18.34
N LYS A 335 7.97 -3.55 19.57
CA LYS A 335 9.00 -4.44 20.14
C LYS A 335 9.13 -5.74 19.35
N HIS A 336 8.01 -6.36 18.98
CA HIS A 336 8.00 -7.58 18.18
C HIS A 336 8.56 -7.36 16.78
N SER A 337 8.19 -6.27 16.12
CA SER A 337 8.72 -5.86 14.83
C SER A 337 10.23 -5.68 14.87
N ALA A 338 10.76 -4.93 15.83
CA ALA A 338 12.21 -4.74 16.01
C ALA A 338 12.95 -6.06 16.24
N GLN A 339 12.37 -6.99 17.01
CA GLN A 339 12.94 -8.31 17.24
C GLN A 339 12.97 -9.15 15.97
N GLN A 340 11.92 -9.12 15.17
CA GLN A 340 11.84 -9.82 13.88
C GLN A 340 12.87 -9.25 12.90
N GLN A 341 12.97 -7.93 12.78
CA GLN A 341 13.99 -7.27 11.95
C GLN A 341 15.42 -7.65 12.35
N SER A 342 15.71 -7.63 13.67
CA SER A 342 17.02 -8.04 14.18
C SER A 342 17.36 -9.50 13.87
N LEU A 343 16.36 -10.41 13.84
CA LEU A 343 16.55 -11.79 13.46
C LEU A 343 16.74 -11.92 11.94
N GLN A 344 15.95 -11.20 11.14
CA GLN A 344 16.08 -11.19 9.67
C GLN A 344 17.46 -10.69 9.22
N ALA A 345 18.02 -9.68 9.86
CA ALA A 345 19.38 -9.19 9.58
C ALA A 345 20.47 -10.28 9.78
N ARG A 346 20.15 -11.36 10.49
CA ARG A 346 21.04 -12.52 10.71
C ARG A 346 20.72 -13.71 9.80
N GLN A 347 19.85 -13.51 8.83
CA GLN A 347 19.46 -14.57 7.89
C GLN A 347 20.68 -15.05 7.10
N PRO A 348 20.91 -16.38 7.01
CA PRO A 348 21.98 -16.94 6.18
C PRO A 348 21.81 -16.51 4.71
N GLN A 349 22.89 -15.95 4.14
CA GLN A 349 22.92 -15.55 2.72
C GLN A 349 23.12 -16.77 1.82
N PRO A 350 22.51 -16.83 0.62
CA PRO A 350 22.82 -17.85 -0.37
C PRO A 350 24.30 -17.80 -0.73
N ARG A 351 24.94 -18.96 -0.85
CA ARG A 351 26.33 -19.02 -1.35
C ARG A 351 26.34 -18.51 -2.79
N SER A 352 27.07 -17.43 -3.04
CA SER A 352 27.41 -17.02 -4.40
C SER A 352 28.15 -18.16 -5.08
N SER A 353 27.62 -18.68 -6.17
CA SER A 353 28.34 -19.60 -7.07
C SER A 353 29.40 -18.80 -7.81
N GLU A 354 30.60 -18.67 -7.24
CA GLU A 354 31.74 -18.28 -8.03
C GLU A 354 31.95 -19.35 -9.12
N PRO A 355 32.07 -18.95 -10.40
CA PRO A 355 32.48 -19.90 -11.45
C PRO A 355 33.87 -20.39 -11.12
N ARG A 356 34.03 -21.69 -10.87
CA ARG A 356 35.34 -22.35 -10.83
C ARG A 356 35.99 -22.17 -12.19
N ASN A 357 36.87 -21.19 -12.31
CA ASN A 357 37.84 -21.16 -13.41
C ASN A 357 38.68 -22.43 -13.32
N GLY A 358 38.38 -23.36 -14.21
CA GLY A 358 39.20 -24.57 -14.41
C GLY A 358 40.59 -24.19 -14.89
N ARG A 359 41.55 -24.69 -14.21
CA ARG A 359 42.90 -24.93 -14.76
C ARG A 359 42.96 -26.29 -15.44
#